data_bfce48a53bffa84bd9ce0d0d1814c548
#
_entry.id   bfce48a53bffa84bd9ce0d0d1814c548
#
_cell.length_a   1.000
_cell.length_b   1.000
_cell.length_c   1.000
_cell.angle_alpha   90.00
_cell.angle_beta   90.00
_cell.angle_gamma   90.00
#
_symmetry.space_group_name_H-M   'P 1'
#
loop_
_entity.id
_entity.type
_entity.pdbx_description
1 polymer ?
#
loop_
_entity_poly.entity_id
_entity_poly.type
_entity_poly.pdbx_seq_one_letter_code
_entity_poly.pdbx_strand_id
1 'polypeptide(L)'
;MADNDPVPDYPLYNSTFSAYRLSPLYHGSNPLLHGRQLRAHARRLKDLLRGDTLRGVDVHFLDVGDNRGTLEECSWDLLGDEESWKRVHQENEGEEEPGEFDQAPVVQVHEARGIHVRLQYQKATHSALILRDPETPSRSDLSDFTSLPLLLVRMPSGVRDIFLDFLSTTFDTRIAPLNLQSSFLSSTLETLFQDLDADPSIDSLADVLTGPLQLQLSFPNIFHAGTPAPLRSIDLRIPQDDVPEFLSRGTQLVTSDASILRPKPQPTHDSHAQHPPALTGPFTAALSAYLSSHLALPLTHPAVHMSKLVVPPLLALSADAKVKLIQP
;
A
#
# COMPACT_ATOMS: atom_id res chain seq x y z
N MET A 1 17.21 -16.73 32.43
CA MET A 1 15.98 -16.79 31.64
C MET A 1 16.14 -15.65 30.62
N ALA A 2 16.56 -15.99 29.43
CA ALA A 2 16.60 -14.99 28.34
C ALA A 2 15.14 -14.65 28.00
N ASP A 3 14.77 -13.39 28.17
CA ASP A 3 13.52 -12.87 27.61
C ASP A 3 13.65 -13.00 26.09
N ASN A 4 12.97 -13.98 25.53
CA ASN A 4 12.85 -14.16 24.09
C ASN A 4 11.88 -13.07 23.62
N ASP A 5 12.39 -11.88 23.34
CA ASP A 5 11.59 -10.83 22.72
C ASP A 5 11.12 -11.33 21.33
N PRO A 6 9.84 -11.29 21.03
CA PRO A 6 9.34 -11.79 19.76
C PRO A 6 9.95 -10.98 18.60
N VAL A 7 10.36 -11.70 17.53
CA VAL A 7 10.86 -11.07 16.30
C VAL A 7 9.89 -9.98 15.88
N PRO A 8 10.35 -8.75 15.64
CA PRO A 8 9.45 -7.65 15.28
C PRO A 8 8.76 -7.93 13.94
N ASP A 9 7.47 -7.55 13.88
CA ASP A 9 6.67 -7.68 12.66
C ASP A 9 7.38 -7.05 11.46
N TYR A 10 7.20 -7.67 10.29
CA TYR A 10 7.70 -7.09 9.05
C TYR A 10 7.10 -5.68 8.85
N PRO A 11 7.90 -4.66 8.51
CA PRO A 11 7.48 -3.25 8.59
C PRO A 11 6.28 -2.87 7.70
N LEU A 12 5.89 -3.71 6.77
CA LEU A 12 4.75 -3.53 5.89
C LEU A 12 3.42 -3.85 6.58
N TYR A 13 3.44 -4.73 7.60
CA TYR A 13 2.22 -5.22 8.23
C TYR A 13 1.72 -4.34 9.38
N ASN A 14 0.46 -4.55 9.74
CA ASN A 14 -0.23 -3.98 10.90
C ASN A 14 -0.22 -2.44 10.98
N SER A 15 0.21 -1.77 9.90
CA SER A 15 0.32 -0.31 9.82
C SER A 15 -0.45 0.27 8.63
N THR A 16 -1.03 1.45 8.82
CA THR A 16 -1.70 2.17 7.74
C THR A 16 -0.75 3.17 7.11
N PHE A 17 -0.50 3.02 5.83
CA PHE A 17 0.35 3.89 5.03
C PHE A 17 -0.45 4.73 4.05
N SER A 18 0.06 5.92 3.75
CA SER A 18 -0.31 6.68 2.55
C SER A 18 0.66 6.34 1.43
N ALA A 19 0.14 5.96 0.26
CA ALA A 19 0.95 5.52 -0.86
C ALA A 19 1.17 6.64 -1.90
N TYR A 20 2.41 6.70 -2.39
CA TYR A 20 2.87 7.66 -3.40
C TYR A 20 3.61 6.91 -4.51
N ARG A 21 3.57 7.48 -5.70
CA ARG A 21 4.40 7.08 -6.82
C ARG A 21 5.66 7.93 -6.86
N LEU A 22 6.81 7.29 -7.08
CA LEU A 22 8.08 7.94 -7.30
C LEU A 22 8.55 7.77 -8.77
N SER A 23 9.16 8.82 -9.32
CA SER A 23 10.04 8.64 -10.48
C SER A 23 11.37 8.04 -10.03
N PRO A 24 12.21 7.52 -10.94
CA PRO A 24 13.54 7.03 -10.57
C PRO A 24 14.34 8.06 -9.76
N LEU A 25 15.07 7.57 -8.77
CA LEU A 25 15.85 8.37 -7.81
C LEU A 25 17.25 8.61 -8.42
N TYR A 26 17.61 9.86 -8.67
CA TYR A 26 18.95 10.22 -9.15
C TYR A 26 19.95 10.24 -7.98
N HIS A 27 21.04 9.52 -8.10
CA HIS A 27 22.10 9.44 -7.08
C HIS A 27 23.51 9.66 -7.67
N GLY A 28 23.63 9.91 -8.97
CA GLY A 28 24.90 10.06 -9.65
C GLY A 28 25.77 8.79 -9.54
N SER A 29 27.08 8.97 -9.45
CA SER A 29 28.04 7.87 -9.37
C SER A 29 28.05 7.09 -8.04
N ASN A 30 27.22 7.48 -7.05
CA ASN A 30 27.19 6.84 -5.73
C ASN A 30 25.91 6.02 -5.58
N PRO A 31 25.92 4.70 -5.78
CA PRO A 31 24.72 3.88 -5.73
C PRO A 31 23.96 4.01 -4.42
N LEU A 32 22.64 4.27 -4.52
CA LEU A 32 21.79 4.57 -3.37
C LEU A 32 21.71 3.40 -2.39
N LEU A 33 21.64 2.16 -2.87
CA LEU A 33 21.42 0.97 -2.04
C LEU A 33 22.68 0.50 -1.29
N HIS A 34 23.66 1.36 -1.12
CA HIS A 34 24.83 1.08 -0.27
C HIS A 34 24.64 1.62 1.14
N GLY A 35 24.92 0.81 2.15
CA GLY A 35 24.75 1.17 3.57
C GLY A 35 25.45 2.47 3.98
N ARG A 36 26.61 2.79 3.37
CA ARG A 36 27.30 4.08 3.60
C ARG A 36 26.48 5.27 3.11
N GLN A 37 25.84 5.16 1.94
CA GLN A 37 25.00 6.22 1.38
C GLN A 37 23.71 6.36 2.16
N LEU A 38 23.07 5.24 2.50
CA LEU A 38 21.86 5.24 3.34
C LEU A 38 22.11 5.95 4.68
N ARG A 39 23.22 5.63 5.36
CA ARG A 39 23.60 6.32 6.61
C ARG A 39 23.87 7.82 6.40
N ALA A 40 24.44 8.23 5.28
CA ALA A 40 24.66 9.64 4.96
C ALA A 40 23.33 10.39 4.78
N HIS A 41 22.36 9.78 4.06
CA HIS A 41 21.03 10.35 3.87
C HIS A 41 20.23 10.38 5.18
N ALA A 42 20.34 9.36 6.02
CA ALA A 42 19.74 9.33 7.35
C ALA A 42 20.22 10.50 8.23
N ARG A 43 21.53 10.77 8.24
CA ARG A 43 22.11 11.92 8.98
C ARG A 43 21.58 13.26 8.44
N ARG A 44 21.60 13.45 7.13
CA ARG A 44 21.10 14.69 6.51
C ARG A 44 19.62 14.94 6.83
N LEU A 45 18.78 13.90 6.74
CA LEU A 45 17.37 14.00 7.10
C LEU A 45 17.20 14.30 8.60
N LYS A 46 17.99 13.65 9.47
CA LYS A 46 17.98 13.93 10.91
C LYS A 46 18.33 15.37 11.22
N ASP A 47 19.38 15.89 10.57
CA ASP A 47 19.83 17.27 10.76
C ASP A 47 18.76 18.27 10.25
N LEU A 48 18.11 17.97 9.13
CA LEU A 48 17.02 18.78 8.60
C LEU A 48 15.83 18.83 9.58
N LEU A 49 15.39 17.66 10.07
CA LEU A 49 14.28 17.57 11.02
C LEU A 49 14.58 18.19 12.39
N ARG A 50 15.86 18.26 12.78
CA ARG A 50 16.31 18.94 14.00
C ARG A 50 16.58 20.43 13.80
N GLY A 51 16.95 20.83 12.58
CA GLY A 51 17.34 22.20 12.26
C GLY A 51 16.22 23.22 12.44
N ASP A 52 14.97 22.81 12.26
CA ASP A 52 13.81 23.67 12.51
C ASP A 52 13.61 24.01 13.99
N THR A 53 14.23 23.24 14.92
CA THR A 53 14.19 23.52 16.36
C THR A 53 15.32 24.46 16.83
N LEU A 54 16.41 24.59 16.03
CA LEU A 54 17.58 25.40 16.41
C LEU A 54 17.39 26.90 16.19
N ARG A 55 16.40 27.36 15.46
CA ARG A 55 16.12 28.78 15.26
C ARG A 55 15.31 29.44 16.39
N GLY A 56 15.04 28.72 17.49
CA GLY A 56 14.36 29.27 18.67
C GLY A 56 12.92 29.75 18.42
N VAL A 57 12.44 29.61 17.22
CA VAL A 57 11.05 29.71 16.87
C VAL A 57 10.66 28.28 16.60
N ASP A 58 9.93 27.67 17.55
CA ASP A 58 9.10 26.51 17.23
C ASP A 58 8.16 26.97 16.11
N VAL A 59 8.63 26.88 14.87
CA VAL A 59 7.74 26.94 13.72
C VAL A 59 7.01 25.62 13.76
N HIS A 60 6.16 25.50 14.76
CA HIS A 60 5.11 24.52 14.84
C HIS A 60 4.14 24.82 13.70
N PHE A 61 4.50 24.43 12.47
CA PHE A 61 3.53 24.02 11.47
C PHE A 61 2.88 22.71 11.92
N LEU A 62 2.82 22.52 13.23
CA LEU A 62 2.39 21.28 13.85
C LEU A 62 0.98 21.50 14.28
N ASP A 63 0.12 20.61 13.83
CA ASP A 63 -1.19 20.40 14.43
C ASP A 63 -1.06 20.52 15.95
N VAL A 64 -1.84 21.42 16.51
CA VAL A 64 -1.95 21.64 17.95
C VAL A 64 -2.37 20.31 18.59
N GLY A 65 -1.38 19.52 19.02
CA GLY A 65 -1.61 18.19 19.62
C GLY A 65 -0.51 17.16 19.41
N ASP A 66 0.49 17.42 18.56
CA ASP A 66 1.55 16.44 18.28
C ASP A 66 2.66 16.48 19.37
N ASN A 67 2.46 15.71 20.43
CA ASN A 67 3.38 15.59 21.56
C ASN A 67 4.41 14.48 21.33
N ARG A 68 5.11 14.48 20.18
CA ARG A 68 6.12 13.46 19.79
C ARG A 68 7.38 13.47 20.64
N GLY A 69 7.75 14.62 21.17
CA GLY A 69 9.08 14.84 21.75
C GLY A 69 10.16 15.07 20.68
N THR A 70 11.42 15.04 21.08
CA THR A 70 12.57 15.25 20.20
C THR A 70 12.88 14.02 19.36
N LEU A 71 13.43 14.23 18.14
CA LEU A 71 13.90 13.14 17.28
C LEU A 71 15.19 12.56 17.85
N GLU A 72 15.15 11.31 18.28
CA GLU A 72 16.30 10.60 18.85
C GLU A 72 17.15 9.95 17.75
N GLU A 73 16.50 9.20 16.87
CA GLU A 73 17.17 8.44 15.84
C GLU A 73 16.48 8.57 14.48
N CYS A 74 17.29 8.51 13.42
CA CYS A 74 16.85 8.36 12.04
C CYS A 74 17.71 7.27 11.40
N SER A 75 17.09 6.21 10.94
CA SER A 75 17.76 5.11 10.23
C SER A 75 17.20 4.93 8.83
N TRP A 76 18.08 4.53 7.90
CA TRP A 76 17.78 4.13 6.55
C TRP A 76 18.44 2.79 6.31
N ASP A 77 17.64 1.74 6.22
CA ASP A 77 18.11 0.37 6.16
C ASP A 77 17.61 -0.32 4.89
N LEU A 78 18.38 -1.26 4.34
CA LEU A 78 17.90 -2.10 3.25
C LEU A 78 16.78 -3.00 3.77
N LEU A 79 15.69 -3.05 3.03
CA LEU A 79 14.56 -3.93 3.32
C LEU A 79 14.62 -5.13 2.36
N GLY A 80 14.80 -6.33 2.90
CA GLY A 80 14.68 -7.59 2.18
C GLY A 80 13.23 -8.08 2.12
N ASP A 81 13.03 -9.35 1.80
CA ASP A 81 11.77 -10.05 1.99
C ASP A 81 11.56 -10.45 3.45
N GLU A 82 10.43 -11.09 3.74
CA GLU A 82 10.09 -11.51 5.11
C GLU A 82 11.07 -12.55 5.68
N GLU A 83 11.60 -13.43 4.85
CA GLU A 83 12.57 -14.45 5.29
C GLU A 83 13.90 -13.78 5.67
N SER A 84 14.37 -12.85 4.87
CA SER A 84 15.54 -12.03 5.17
C SER A 84 15.34 -11.21 6.45
N TRP A 85 14.14 -10.65 6.64
CA TRP A 85 13.78 -9.90 7.84
C TRP A 85 13.85 -10.77 9.10
N LYS A 86 13.24 -11.95 9.05
CA LYS A 86 13.28 -12.92 10.16
C LYS A 86 14.71 -13.35 10.47
N ARG A 87 15.49 -13.68 9.45
CA ARG A 87 16.91 -14.09 9.59
C ARG A 87 17.72 -12.99 10.31
N VAL A 88 17.65 -11.76 9.84
CA VAL A 88 18.40 -10.61 10.42
C VAL A 88 18.04 -10.37 11.89
N HIS A 89 16.78 -10.58 12.28
CA HIS A 89 16.36 -10.32 13.66
C HIS A 89 16.54 -11.53 14.59
N GLN A 90 16.55 -12.76 14.07
CA GLN A 90 16.80 -13.97 14.85
C GLN A 90 18.29 -14.17 15.17
N GLU A 91 19.18 -13.85 14.22
CA GLU A 91 20.62 -13.99 14.41
C GLU A 91 21.19 -12.97 15.43
N ASN A 92 20.55 -11.83 15.60
CA ASN A 92 20.94 -10.84 16.62
C ASN A 92 20.64 -11.27 18.07
N GLU A 93 19.85 -12.33 18.28
CA GLU A 93 19.51 -12.83 19.63
C GLU A 93 20.48 -13.90 20.14
N GLY A 94 21.40 -14.39 19.32
CA GLY A 94 22.24 -15.57 19.62
C GLY A 94 23.69 -15.33 20.07
N GLU A 95 24.22 -14.11 20.03
CA GLU A 95 25.66 -13.88 20.26
C GLU A 95 25.94 -12.81 21.33
N GLU A 96 26.14 -13.31 22.57
CA GLU A 96 26.80 -12.59 23.67
C GLU A 96 28.32 -12.79 23.62
N GLU A 97 29.04 -12.46 22.55
CA GLU A 97 30.47 -12.09 22.65
C GLU A 97 30.89 -11.29 21.39
N PRO A 98 31.46 -10.10 21.54
CA PRO A 98 31.93 -9.34 20.37
C PRO A 98 33.23 -9.92 19.87
N GLY A 99 33.14 -10.86 18.96
CA GLY A 99 34.27 -11.25 18.11
C GLY A 99 34.61 -10.11 17.14
N GLU A 100 35.85 -9.74 17.06
CA GLU A 100 36.43 -8.55 16.45
C GLU A 100 36.16 -8.38 14.93
N PHE A 101 35.32 -9.22 14.29
CA PHE A 101 35.01 -9.21 12.85
C PHE A 101 33.60 -9.68 12.46
N ASP A 102 32.67 -9.79 13.41
CA ASP A 102 31.30 -10.21 13.04
C ASP A 102 30.47 -9.03 12.55
N GLN A 103 30.30 -8.97 11.22
CA GLN A 103 29.34 -8.06 10.61
C GLN A 103 27.94 -8.60 10.92
N ALA A 104 27.17 -7.83 11.69
CA ALA A 104 25.75 -8.11 11.87
C ALA A 104 25.10 -8.50 10.54
N PRO A 105 24.20 -9.50 10.51
CA PRO A 105 23.56 -9.95 9.28
C PRO A 105 22.88 -8.78 8.58
N VAL A 106 23.36 -8.48 7.39
CA VAL A 106 22.89 -7.33 6.60
C VAL A 106 22.22 -7.86 5.34
N VAL A 107 21.04 -7.34 5.03
CA VAL A 107 20.38 -7.62 3.76
C VAL A 107 21.32 -7.27 2.61
N GLN A 108 21.56 -8.21 1.71
CA GLN A 108 22.41 -7.97 0.54
C GLN A 108 21.68 -7.09 -0.47
N VAL A 109 22.43 -6.26 -1.21
CA VAL A 109 21.84 -5.31 -2.18
C VAL A 109 20.97 -6.01 -3.23
N HIS A 110 21.35 -7.23 -3.66
CA HIS A 110 20.60 -8.00 -4.64
C HIS A 110 19.30 -8.61 -4.08
N GLU A 111 19.22 -8.84 -2.77
CA GLU A 111 18.03 -9.32 -2.06
C GLU A 111 17.10 -8.16 -1.66
N ALA A 112 17.58 -6.92 -1.72
CA ALA A 112 16.84 -5.77 -1.25
C ALA A 112 15.58 -5.53 -2.10
N ARG A 113 14.43 -5.54 -1.45
CA ARG A 113 13.12 -5.16 -1.99
C ARG A 113 12.91 -3.65 -1.94
N GLY A 114 13.71 -2.94 -1.15
CA GLY A 114 13.61 -1.50 -1.01
C GLY A 114 14.44 -0.94 0.14
N ILE A 115 13.99 0.20 0.63
CA ILE A 115 14.59 0.92 1.76
C ILE A 115 13.52 1.11 2.83
N HIS A 116 13.85 0.80 4.07
CA HIS A 116 13.07 1.14 5.25
C HIS A 116 13.66 2.38 5.91
N VAL A 117 12.89 3.45 6.00
CA VAL A 117 13.23 4.67 6.73
C VAL A 117 12.47 4.67 8.04
N ARG A 118 13.18 4.79 9.16
CA ARG A 118 12.60 4.88 10.50
C ARG A 118 13.03 6.17 11.19
N LEU A 119 12.04 6.85 11.76
CA LEU A 119 12.23 8.06 12.57
C LEU A 119 11.74 7.75 13.98
N GLN A 120 12.66 7.65 14.92
CA GLN A 120 12.36 7.40 16.32
C GLN A 120 12.33 8.72 17.07
N TYR A 121 11.16 9.11 17.53
CA TYR A 121 10.95 10.19 18.46
C TYR A 121 10.79 9.62 19.87
N GLN A 122 10.90 10.47 20.90
CA GLN A 122 10.77 10.05 22.30
C GLN A 122 9.45 9.33 22.61
N LYS A 123 8.37 9.68 21.93
CA LYS A 123 7.02 9.16 22.20
C LYS A 123 6.33 8.52 20.99
N ALA A 124 6.98 8.48 19.83
CA ALA A 124 6.38 7.96 18.61
C ALA A 124 7.44 7.47 17.62
N THR A 125 7.10 6.44 16.87
CA THR A 125 7.90 5.96 15.75
C THR A 125 7.14 6.19 14.45
N HIS A 126 7.82 6.80 13.48
CA HIS A 126 7.30 6.99 12.14
C HIS A 126 8.16 6.23 11.15
N SER A 127 7.55 5.78 10.06
CA SER A 127 8.24 4.98 9.06
C SER A 127 7.82 5.32 7.64
N ALA A 128 8.74 5.07 6.71
CA ALA A 128 8.45 5.02 5.30
C ALA A 128 9.16 3.83 4.64
N LEU A 129 8.52 3.26 3.63
CA LEU A 129 9.05 2.17 2.83
C LEU A 129 9.16 2.66 1.38
N ILE A 130 10.34 2.59 0.79
CA ILE A 130 10.58 2.93 -0.61
C ILE A 130 10.86 1.61 -1.32
N LEU A 131 9.92 1.14 -2.15
CA LEU A 131 9.87 -0.23 -2.63
C LEU A 131 10.08 -0.29 -4.13
N ARG A 132 10.78 -1.37 -4.59
CA ARG A 132 10.87 -1.72 -5.99
C ARG A 132 9.68 -2.59 -6.40
N ASP A 133 9.45 -2.64 -7.69
CA ASP A 133 8.55 -3.61 -8.29
C ASP A 133 9.19 -5.02 -8.20
N PRO A 134 8.51 -5.99 -7.55
CA PRO A 134 9.04 -7.34 -7.39
C PRO A 134 9.19 -8.09 -8.71
N GLU A 135 8.40 -7.74 -9.74
CA GLU A 135 8.43 -8.38 -11.05
C GLU A 135 9.52 -7.82 -11.96
N THR A 136 9.99 -6.61 -11.67
CA THR A 136 11.06 -6.01 -12.45
C THR A 136 12.40 -6.58 -12.00
N PRO A 137 13.07 -7.40 -12.85
CA PRO A 137 14.42 -7.90 -12.51
C PRO A 137 15.30 -6.70 -12.21
N SER A 138 16.24 -6.88 -11.27
CA SER A 138 17.28 -5.89 -10.96
C SER A 138 18.13 -5.65 -12.21
N ARG A 139 17.53 -5.05 -13.24
CA ARG A 139 18.28 -4.55 -14.38
C ARG A 139 19.26 -3.57 -13.79
N SER A 140 20.52 -3.85 -14.07
CA SER A 140 21.61 -2.95 -13.84
C SER A 140 21.11 -1.52 -14.02
N ASP A 141 20.97 -0.84 -12.90
CA ASP A 141 20.56 0.53 -12.81
C ASP A 141 21.28 1.29 -13.92
N LEU A 142 20.55 2.07 -14.68
CA LEU A 142 21.18 3.14 -15.44
C LEU A 142 22.13 3.78 -14.43
N SER A 143 23.41 3.77 -14.67
CA SER A 143 24.50 3.96 -13.71
C SER A 143 24.28 5.03 -12.63
N ASP A 144 23.35 5.97 -12.87
CA ASP A 144 23.09 7.15 -12.05
C ASP A 144 21.71 7.19 -11.39
N PHE A 145 20.82 6.20 -11.63
CA PHE A 145 19.45 6.18 -11.14
C PHE A 145 19.08 4.84 -10.51
N THR A 146 18.29 4.87 -9.45
CA THR A 146 17.66 3.69 -8.85
C THR A 146 16.14 3.79 -8.97
N SER A 147 15.50 2.73 -9.51
CA SER A 147 14.04 2.67 -9.64
C SER A 147 13.40 2.00 -8.43
N LEU A 148 12.71 2.79 -7.61
CA LEU A 148 11.90 2.38 -6.47
C LEU A 148 10.56 3.09 -6.57
N PRO A 149 9.63 2.61 -7.42
CA PRO A 149 8.48 3.40 -7.84
C PRO A 149 7.38 3.58 -6.79
N LEU A 150 7.38 2.82 -5.71
CA LEU A 150 6.36 2.85 -4.66
C LEU A 150 6.94 3.38 -3.35
N LEU A 151 6.32 4.44 -2.82
CA LEU A 151 6.63 4.99 -1.50
C LEU A 151 5.39 4.86 -0.61
N LEU A 152 5.55 4.18 0.52
CA LEU A 152 4.55 4.06 1.57
C LEU A 152 5.01 4.88 2.77
N VAL A 153 4.17 5.81 3.26
CA VAL A 153 4.52 6.74 4.34
C VAL A 153 3.54 6.63 5.49
N ARG A 154 4.07 6.43 6.69
CA ARG A 154 3.36 6.47 7.96
C ARG A 154 3.95 7.58 8.84
N MET A 155 3.57 8.81 8.54
CA MET A 155 4.06 10.01 9.24
C MET A 155 2.94 11.04 9.36
N PRO A 156 2.92 11.89 10.40
CA PRO A 156 2.05 13.07 10.46
C PRO A 156 2.37 14.06 9.33
N SER A 157 1.39 14.88 8.94
CA SER A 157 1.49 15.79 7.81
C SER A 157 2.78 16.63 7.80
N GLY A 158 3.12 17.28 8.90
CA GLY A 158 4.31 18.13 8.95
C GLY A 158 5.62 17.39 8.69
N VAL A 159 5.82 16.19 9.32
CA VAL A 159 7.03 15.37 9.09
C VAL A 159 7.04 14.79 7.69
N ARG A 160 5.88 14.34 7.24
CA ARG A 160 5.71 13.79 5.89
C ARG A 160 6.10 14.81 4.83
N ASP A 161 5.62 16.03 4.94
CA ASP A 161 5.86 17.07 3.94
C ASP A 161 7.36 17.44 3.86
N ILE A 162 8.05 17.54 5.02
CA ILE A 162 9.51 17.71 5.07
C ILE A 162 10.23 16.49 4.45
N PHE A 163 9.77 15.28 4.75
CA PHE A 163 10.37 14.07 4.20
C PHE A 163 10.20 13.97 2.68
N LEU A 164 9.01 14.29 2.16
CA LEU A 164 8.76 14.30 0.71
C LEU A 164 9.59 15.38 0.00
N ASP A 165 9.72 16.57 0.59
CA ASP A 165 10.58 17.63 0.06
C ASP A 165 12.07 17.22 0.08
N PHE A 166 12.52 16.59 1.16
CA PHE A 166 13.88 16.03 1.24
C PHE A 166 14.16 15.02 0.11
N LEU A 167 13.21 14.09 -0.13
CA LEU A 167 13.37 13.11 -1.22
C LEU A 167 13.42 13.80 -2.59
N SER A 168 12.49 14.73 -2.85
CA SER A 168 12.41 15.40 -4.15
C SER A 168 13.65 16.25 -4.44
N THR A 169 14.18 16.95 -3.45
CA THR A 169 15.36 17.81 -3.61
C THR A 169 16.68 17.05 -3.63
N THR A 170 16.78 15.95 -2.85
CA THR A 170 18.02 15.17 -2.75
C THR A 170 18.24 14.26 -3.97
N PHE A 171 17.16 13.70 -4.51
CA PHE A 171 17.22 12.70 -5.58
C PHE A 171 16.61 13.17 -6.89
N ASP A 172 16.29 14.44 -7.02
CA ASP A 172 15.61 15.01 -8.20
C ASP A 172 14.43 14.15 -8.67
N THR A 173 13.65 13.65 -7.69
CA THR A 173 12.55 12.74 -7.95
C THR A 173 11.20 13.44 -7.87
N ARG A 174 10.28 13.06 -8.78
CA ARG A 174 8.90 13.51 -8.72
C ARG A 174 8.09 12.57 -7.83
N ILE A 175 7.39 13.14 -6.87
CA ILE A 175 6.52 12.42 -5.93
C ILE A 175 5.09 12.82 -6.20
N ALA A 176 4.21 11.85 -6.42
CA ALA A 176 2.79 12.08 -6.62
C ALA A 176 1.97 11.13 -5.73
N PRO A 177 0.93 11.62 -5.02
CA PRO A 177 0.04 10.73 -4.30
C PRO A 177 -0.63 9.76 -5.29
N LEU A 178 -0.75 8.50 -4.89
CA LEU A 178 -1.51 7.55 -5.68
C LEU A 178 -3.01 7.84 -5.53
N ASN A 179 -3.75 7.52 -6.57
CA ASN A 179 -5.20 7.48 -6.56
C ASN A 179 -5.61 6.11 -7.13
N LEU A 180 -6.17 5.27 -6.27
CA LEU A 180 -6.58 3.92 -6.65
C LEU A 180 -7.96 3.98 -7.30
N GLN A 181 -8.01 3.63 -8.57
CA GLN A 181 -9.25 3.61 -9.31
C GLN A 181 -10.18 2.49 -8.82
N SER A 182 -11.48 2.65 -9.00
CA SER A 182 -12.48 1.63 -8.65
C SER A 182 -12.19 0.27 -9.30
N SER A 183 -11.71 0.27 -10.56
CA SER A 183 -11.31 -0.94 -11.26
C SER A 183 -10.12 -1.65 -10.59
N PHE A 184 -9.16 -0.89 -10.07
CA PHE A 184 -8.04 -1.46 -9.32
C PHE A 184 -8.51 -2.12 -8.03
N LEU A 185 -9.37 -1.46 -7.24
CA LEU A 185 -9.91 -2.04 -6.01
C LEU A 185 -10.73 -3.31 -6.29
N SER A 186 -11.53 -3.29 -7.36
CA SER A 186 -12.31 -4.47 -7.79
C SER A 186 -11.40 -5.62 -8.24
N SER A 187 -10.38 -5.34 -9.06
CA SER A 187 -9.46 -6.40 -9.51
C SER A 187 -8.63 -6.96 -8.36
N THR A 188 -8.18 -6.12 -7.43
CA THR A 188 -7.46 -6.58 -6.24
C THR A 188 -8.31 -7.53 -5.40
N LEU A 189 -9.61 -7.21 -5.21
CA LEU A 189 -10.52 -8.10 -4.48
C LEU A 189 -10.70 -9.45 -5.20
N GLU A 190 -10.89 -9.42 -6.51
CA GLU A 190 -11.05 -10.65 -7.31
C GLU A 190 -9.79 -11.52 -7.30
N THR A 191 -8.61 -10.90 -7.48
CA THR A 191 -7.33 -11.61 -7.40
C THR A 191 -7.13 -12.23 -6.01
N LEU A 192 -7.41 -11.47 -4.94
CA LEU A 192 -7.32 -11.99 -3.58
C LEU A 192 -8.21 -13.23 -3.39
N PHE A 193 -9.46 -13.19 -3.86
CA PHE A 193 -10.34 -14.36 -3.74
C PHE A 193 -9.89 -15.54 -4.59
N GLN A 194 -9.31 -15.28 -5.77
CA GLN A 194 -8.72 -16.33 -6.61
C GLN A 194 -7.51 -16.99 -5.96
N ASP A 195 -6.63 -16.18 -5.34
CA ASP A 195 -5.44 -16.68 -4.66
C ASP A 195 -5.83 -17.51 -3.43
N LEU A 196 -6.82 -17.06 -2.65
CA LEU A 196 -7.33 -17.79 -1.50
C LEU A 196 -8.03 -19.09 -1.89
N ASP A 197 -8.78 -19.11 -2.99
CA ASP A 197 -9.46 -20.32 -3.51
C ASP A 197 -8.46 -21.33 -4.10
N ALA A 198 -7.32 -20.83 -4.60
CA ALA A 198 -6.25 -21.67 -5.14
C ALA A 198 -5.32 -22.27 -4.08
N ASP A 199 -5.36 -21.78 -2.86
CA ASP A 199 -4.51 -22.26 -1.77
C ASP A 199 -5.04 -23.57 -1.18
N PRO A 200 -4.31 -24.70 -1.32
CA PRO A 200 -4.76 -26.00 -0.84
C PRO A 200 -4.81 -26.12 0.69
N SER A 201 -4.27 -25.17 1.41
CA SER A 201 -4.30 -25.12 2.89
C SER A 201 -5.60 -24.54 3.42
N ILE A 202 -6.43 -23.93 2.57
CA ILE A 202 -7.67 -23.25 2.92
C ILE A 202 -8.86 -24.12 2.54
N ASP A 203 -9.55 -24.66 3.53
CA ASP A 203 -10.75 -25.49 3.31
C ASP A 203 -11.96 -24.65 2.89
N SER A 204 -12.09 -23.44 3.44
CA SER A 204 -13.19 -22.53 3.12
C SER A 204 -12.74 -21.06 3.22
N LEU A 205 -13.13 -20.26 2.26
CA LEU A 205 -12.88 -18.82 2.26
C LEU A 205 -13.50 -18.13 3.49
N ALA A 206 -14.63 -18.64 3.98
CA ALA A 206 -15.29 -18.10 5.17
C ALA A 206 -14.45 -18.29 6.44
N ASP A 207 -13.59 -19.31 6.50
CA ASP A 207 -12.75 -19.58 7.68
C ASP A 207 -11.55 -18.63 7.74
N VAL A 208 -11.09 -18.13 6.59
CA VAL A 208 -10.01 -17.14 6.51
C VAL A 208 -10.49 -15.75 6.93
N LEU A 209 -11.74 -15.41 6.61
CA LEU A 209 -12.31 -14.12 6.91
C LEU A 209 -12.75 -14.07 8.38
N THR A 210 -12.14 -13.17 9.16
CA THR A 210 -12.48 -13.00 10.60
C THR A 210 -13.64 -12.03 10.85
N GLY A 211 -14.25 -11.53 9.78
CA GLY A 211 -15.37 -10.59 9.88
C GLY A 211 -15.94 -10.18 8.52
N PRO A 212 -16.96 -9.33 8.51
CA PRO A 212 -17.65 -8.96 7.29
C PRO A 212 -16.72 -8.21 6.32
N LEU A 213 -16.84 -8.56 5.04
CA LEU A 213 -16.27 -7.77 3.95
C LEU A 213 -16.94 -6.39 3.94
N GLN A 214 -16.13 -5.33 3.91
CA GLN A 214 -16.64 -3.97 3.89
C GLN A 214 -16.24 -3.27 2.60
N LEU A 215 -17.23 -2.74 1.89
CA LEU A 215 -17.03 -1.96 0.68
C LEU A 215 -17.70 -0.60 0.86
N GLN A 216 -17.08 0.45 0.35
CA GLN A 216 -17.72 1.77 0.27
C GLN A 216 -17.85 2.15 -1.21
N LEU A 217 -19.08 2.44 -1.58
CA LEU A 217 -19.39 3.04 -2.89
C LEU A 217 -19.56 4.54 -2.73
N SER A 218 -18.94 5.32 -3.58
CA SER A 218 -19.04 6.79 -3.61
C SER A 218 -19.64 7.29 -4.93
N PHE A 219 -20.25 8.45 -4.86
CA PHE A 219 -21.03 9.05 -5.96
C PHE A 219 -20.57 10.51 -6.22
N PRO A 220 -19.34 10.71 -6.73
CA PRO A 220 -18.75 12.05 -6.80
C PRO A 220 -19.49 13.01 -7.74
N ASN A 221 -20.23 12.51 -8.75
CA ASN A 221 -20.78 13.29 -9.84
C ASN A 221 -22.32 13.35 -9.92
N ILE A 222 -23.04 12.92 -8.88
CA ILE A 222 -24.54 12.88 -8.91
C ILE A 222 -25.18 14.21 -8.47
N PHE A 223 -24.41 15.29 -8.35
CA PHE A 223 -24.94 16.53 -7.79
C PHE A 223 -25.42 17.51 -8.87
N HIS A 224 -26.72 17.78 -8.87
CA HIS A 224 -27.29 18.96 -9.49
C HIS A 224 -27.38 20.06 -8.42
N ALA A 225 -26.95 21.27 -8.78
CA ALA A 225 -27.09 22.44 -7.90
C ALA A 225 -28.55 22.61 -7.49
N GLY A 226 -28.85 22.53 -6.20
CA GLY A 226 -30.18 22.73 -5.64
C GLY A 226 -30.83 21.55 -4.93
N THR A 227 -30.20 20.36 -4.88
CA THR A 227 -30.72 19.22 -4.09
C THR A 227 -30.26 19.28 -2.63
N PRO A 228 -31.15 19.15 -1.63
CA PRO A 228 -30.75 19.09 -0.24
C PRO A 228 -30.04 17.79 0.05
N ALA A 229 -28.85 17.88 0.68
CA ALA A 229 -28.05 16.78 1.24
C ALA A 229 -27.95 15.52 0.33
N PRO A 230 -27.13 15.58 -0.71
CA PRO A 230 -26.99 14.47 -1.64
C PRO A 230 -26.31 13.26 -0.97
N LEU A 231 -26.75 12.05 -1.33
CA LEU A 231 -26.09 10.81 -0.97
C LEU A 231 -24.66 10.80 -1.55
N ARG A 232 -23.65 10.80 -0.68
CA ARG A 232 -22.23 10.83 -1.09
C ARG A 232 -21.62 9.45 -1.18
N SER A 233 -22.02 8.57 -0.29
CA SER A 233 -21.50 7.20 -0.23
C SER A 233 -22.49 6.26 0.40
N ILE A 234 -22.33 4.96 0.12
CA ILE A 234 -23.01 3.85 0.76
C ILE A 234 -21.95 2.88 1.26
N ASP A 235 -22.06 2.47 2.52
CA ASP A 235 -21.25 1.43 3.10
C ASP A 235 -21.99 0.09 3.00
N LEU A 236 -21.34 -0.88 2.35
CA LEU A 236 -21.81 -2.24 2.22
C LEU A 236 -21.05 -3.12 3.21
N ARG A 237 -21.77 -4.00 3.89
CA ARG A 237 -21.18 -5.02 4.75
C ARG A 237 -21.75 -6.36 4.36
N ILE A 238 -20.90 -7.25 3.89
CA ILE A 238 -21.27 -8.59 3.46
C ILE A 238 -20.72 -9.55 4.50
N PRO A 239 -21.58 -10.31 5.19
CA PRO A 239 -21.15 -11.33 6.14
C PRO A 239 -20.16 -12.29 5.48
N GLN A 240 -19.17 -12.76 6.23
CA GLN A 240 -18.17 -13.68 5.72
C GLN A 240 -18.78 -14.97 5.14
N ASP A 241 -19.84 -15.46 5.77
CA ASP A 241 -20.55 -16.68 5.38
C ASP A 241 -21.25 -16.52 4.01
N ASP A 242 -21.60 -15.30 3.61
CA ASP A 242 -22.27 -15.02 2.34
C ASP A 242 -21.28 -14.89 1.16
N VAL A 243 -19.99 -14.64 1.43
CA VAL A 243 -18.99 -14.42 0.39
C VAL A 243 -18.86 -15.59 -0.59
N PRO A 244 -18.81 -16.87 -0.15
CA PRO A 244 -18.78 -18.02 -1.05
C PRO A 244 -20.00 -18.12 -1.97
N GLU A 245 -21.20 -17.73 -1.46
CA GLU A 245 -22.40 -17.73 -2.28
C GLU A 245 -22.35 -16.65 -3.37
N PHE A 246 -21.85 -15.45 -3.05
CA PHE A 246 -21.61 -14.41 -4.07
C PHE A 246 -20.65 -14.90 -5.15
N LEU A 247 -19.55 -15.56 -4.81
CA LEU A 247 -18.59 -16.12 -5.76
C LEU A 247 -19.24 -17.19 -6.65
N SER A 248 -19.97 -18.13 -6.08
CA SER A 248 -20.66 -19.18 -6.81
C SER A 248 -21.70 -18.62 -7.80
N ARG A 249 -22.52 -17.68 -7.36
CA ARG A 249 -23.48 -17.00 -8.22
C ARG A 249 -22.80 -16.20 -9.33
N GLY A 250 -21.71 -15.52 -9.02
CA GLY A 250 -20.95 -14.75 -10.00
C GLY A 250 -20.31 -15.61 -11.06
N THR A 251 -19.77 -16.77 -10.68
CA THR A 251 -19.22 -17.73 -11.65
C THR A 251 -20.30 -18.19 -12.63
N GLN A 252 -21.53 -18.42 -12.16
CA GLN A 252 -22.65 -18.77 -13.04
C GLN A 252 -23.03 -17.62 -13.99
N LEU A 253 -22.99 -16.36 -13.50
CA LEU A 253 -23.28 -15.19 -14.33
C LEU A 253 -22.23 -15.00 -15.42
N VAL A 254 -20.95 -15.05 -15.06
CA VAL A 254 -19.83 -14.87 -15.99
C VAL A 254 -19.82 -15.97 -17.06
N THR A 255 -20.08 -17.22 -16.68
CA THR A 255 -20.15 -18.35 -17.65
C THR A 255 -21.36 -18.23 -18.56
N SER A 256 -22.50 -17.75 -18.10
CA SER A 256 -23.70 -17.54 -18.88
C SER A 256 -23.49 -16.43 -19.92
N ASP A 257 -22.91 -15.30 -19.55
CA ASP A 257 -22.64 -14.19 -20.44
C ASP A 257 -21.58 -14.53 -21.49
N ALA A 258 -20.55 -15.31 -21.12
CA ALA A 258 -19.56 -15.80 -22.08
C ALA A 258 -20.16 -16.70 -23.17
N SER A 259 -21.27 -17.34 -22.90
CA SER A 259 -22.00 -18.15 -23.90
C SER A 259 -22.85 -17.32 -24.89
N ILE A 260 -23.21 -16.10 -24.52
CA ILE A 260 -24.05 -15.18 -25.30
C ILE A 260 -23.20 -14.16 -26.07
N LEU A 261 -22.01 -13.79 -25.59
CA LEU A 261 -21.13 -12.79 -26.19
C LEU A 261 -19.98 -13.43 -26.97
N ARG A 262 -20.29 -13.95 -28.18
CA ARG A 262 -19.36 -13.90 -29.32
C ARG A 262 -19.70 -12.67 -30.17
N PRO A 263 -19.13 -11.48 -29.93
CA PRO A 263 -19.26 -10.40 -30.89
C PRO A 263 -18.39 -10.74 -32.10
N LYS A 264 -19.01 -10.79 -33.27
CA LYS A 264 -18.28 -10.65 -34.55
C LYS A 264 -17.52 -9.33 -34.50
N PRO A 265 -16.22 -9.31 -34.84
CA PRO A 265 -15.47 -8.06 -34.92
C PRO A 265 -16.03 -7.21 -36.07
N GLN A 266 -16.72 -6.16 -35.78
CA GLN A 266 -16.94 -5.07 -36.74
C GLN A 266 -15.92 -3.98 -36.47
N PRO A 267 -15.17 -3.54 -37.49
CA PRO A 267 -14.28 -2.39 -37.37
C PRO A 267 -15.11 -1.10 -37.49
N THR A 268 -15.34 -0.43 -36.38
CA THR A 268 -15.81 0.95 -36.41
C THR A 268 -14.81 1.84 -35.71
N HIS A 269 -14.22 2.72 -36.49
CA HIS A 269 -13.46 3.89 -36.09
C HIS A 269 -14.38 4.86 -35.34
N ASP A 270 -14.40 4.83 -34.02
CA ASP A 270 -14.80 5.98 -33.19
C ASP A 270 -14.12 5.84 -31.82
N SER A 271 -13.01 6.54 -31.73
CA SER A 271 -12.10 6.63 -30.59
C SER A 271 -12.55 7.73 -29.62
N HIS A 272 -13.60 7.54 -28.84
CA HIS A 272 -13.87 8.31 -27.59
C HIS A 272 -15.06 7.77 -26.78
N ALA A 273 -15.52 6.55 -27.02
CA ALA A 273 -16.46 5.92 -26.11
C ALA A 273 -15.68 5.39 -24.89
N GLN A 274 -15.85 6.06 -23.74
CA GLN A 274 -15.46 5.51 -22.44
C GLN A 274 -16.26 4.22 -22.27
N HIS A 275 -15.60 3.08 -22.48
CA HIS A 275 -16.20 1.79 -22.19
C HIS A 275 -16.54 1.75 -20.68
N PRO A 276 -17.76 1.31 -20.31
CA PRO A 276 -18.07 1.09 -18.90
C PRO A 276 -17.01 0.18 -18.31
N PRO A 277 -16.60 0.39 -17.04
CA PRO A 277 -15.61 -0.48 -16.40
C PRO A 277 -16.10 -1.93 -16.48
N ALA A 278 -15.35 -2.78 -17.15
CA ALA A 278 -15.67 -4.19 -17.22
C ALA A 278 -15.67 -4.75 -15.79
N LEU A 279 -16.68 -5.53 -15.44
CA LEU A 279 -16.68 -6.29 -14.19
C LEU A 279 -15.50 -7.26 -14.26
N THR A 280 -14.62 -7.21 -13.26
CA THR A 280 -13.32 -7.86 -13.31
C THR A 280 -13.37 -9.33 -12.95
N GLY A 281 -14.48 -9.82 -12.31
CA GLY A 281 -14.58 -11.21 -11.92
C GLY A 281 -15.93 -11.62 -11.32
N PRO A 282 -16.01 -12.86 -10.80
CA PRO A 282 -17.24 -13.45 -10.30
C PRO A 282 -17.90 -12.69 -9.16
N PHE A 283 -17.14 -12.31 -8.13
CA PHE A 283 -17.69 -11.64 -6.97
C PHE A 283 -18.32 -10.29 -7.35
N THR A 284 -17.60 -9.47 -8.11
CA THR A 284 -18.08 -8.15 -8.55
C THR A 284 -19.26 -8.25 -9.51
N ALA A 285 -19.34 -9.32 -10.32
CA ALA A 285 -20.51 -9.58 -11.18
C ALA A 285 -21.75 -9.88 -10.33
N ALA A 286 -21.65 -10.79 -9.36
CA ALA A 286 -22.76 -11.10 -8.45
C ALA A 286 -23.17 -9.88 -7.61
N LEU A 287 -22.21 -9.13 -7.10
CA LEU A 287 -22.47 -7.91 -6.34
C LEU A 287 -23.17 -6.85 -7.19
N SER A 288 -22.75 -6.64 -8.43
CA SER A 288 -23.39 -5.72 -9.37
C SER A 288 -24.84 -6.14 -9.66
N ALA A 289 -25.10 -7.42 -9.88
CA ALA A 289 -26.44 -7.94 -10.09
C ALA A 289 -27.31 -7.73 -8.85
N TYR A 290 -26.79 -8.00 -7.66
CA TYR A 290 -27.49 -7.79 -6.40
C TYR A 290 -27.86 -6.30 -6.19
N LEU A 291 -26.88 -5.40 -6.34
CA LEU A 291 -27.09 -3.95 -6.17
C LEU A 291 -28.05 -3.38 -7.22
N SER A 292 -27.96 -3.88 -8.45
CA SER A 292 -28.87 -3.49 -9.53
C SER A 292 -30.32 -3.89 -9.22
N SER A 293 -30.54 -5.10 -8.70
CA SER A 293 -31.88 -5.61 -8.41
C SER A 293 -32.53 -4.99 -7.17
N HIS A 294 -31.74 -4.67 -6.14
CA HIS A 294 -32.27 -4.19 -4.85
C HIS A 294 -32.18 -2.68 -4.68
N LEU A 295 -31.17 -2.02 -5.26
CA LEU A 295 -30.91 -0.61 -5.08
C LEU A 295 -30.92 0.18 -6.39
N ALA A 296 -31.14 -0.46 -7.55
CA ALA A 296 -31.01 0.12 -8.87
C ALA A 296 -29.62 0.78 -9.11
N LEU A 297 -28.56 0.25 -8.52
CA LEU A 297 -27.19 0.75 -8.54
C LEU A 297 -26.22 -0.28 -9.14
N PRO A 298 -26.15 -0.43 -10.47
CA PRO A 298 -25.17 -1.31 -11.08
C PRO A 298 -23.75 -0.76 -10.88
N LEU A 299 -22.79 -1.60 -10.50
CA LEU A 299 -21.38 -1.19 -10.35
C LEU A 299 -20.74 -0.73 -11.66
N THR A 300 -21.32 -1.10 -12.78
CA THR A 300 -20.91 -0.65 -14.13
C THR A 300 -21.30 0.79 -14.44
N HIS A 301 -22.15 1.41 -13.64
CA HIS A 301 -22.56 2.79 -13.87
C HIS A 301 -21.39 3.75 -13.60
N PRO A 302 -21.07 4.69 -14.53
CA PRO A 302 -19.89 5.55 -14.42
C PRO A 302 -19.90 6.52 -13.23
N ALA A 303 -21.06 6.73 -12.59
CA ALA A 303 -21.16 7.53 -11.37
C ALA A 303 -20.99 6.72 -10.08
N VAL A 304 -20.84 5.41 -10.16
CA VAL A 304 -20.67 4.52 -9.01
C VAL A 304 -19.20 4.12 -8.93
N HIS A 305 -18.52 4.54 -7.86
CA HIS A 305 -17.11 4.26 -7.65
C HIS A 305 -16.90 3.48 -6.36
N MET A 306 -16.17 2.38 -6.41
CA MET A 306 -15.67 1.74 -5.20
C MET A 306 -14.55 2.63 -4.64
N SER A 307 -14.74 3.17 -3.43
CA SER A 307 -13.80 4.10 -2.79
C SER A 307 -13.05 3.48 -1.62
N LYS A 308 -13.55 2.37 -1.08
CA LYS A 308 -12.89 1.64 0.01
C LYS A 308 -13.20 0.16 -0.06
N LEU A 309 -12.19 -0.63 0.27
CA LEU A 309 -12.24 -2.08 0.38
C LEU A 309 -11.57 -2.49 1.69
N VAL A 310 -12.26 -3.29 2.51
CA VAL A 310 -11.67 -3.90 3.71
C VAL A 310 -12.04 -5.37 3.75
N VAL A 311 -11.03 -6.22 3.78
CA VAL A 311 -11.13 -7.69 3.85
C VAL A 311 -10.45 -8.14 5.15
N PRO A 312 -11.20 -8.28 6.26
CA PRO A 312 -10.60 -8.72 7.52
C PRO A 312 -10.23 -10.21 7.46
N PRO A 313 -9.06 -10.63 7.98
CA PRO A 313 -7.99 -9.85 8.58
C PRO A 313 -6.88 -9.45 7.61
N LEU A 314 -7.08 -9.50 6.29
CA LEU A 314 -6.02 -9.50 5.30
C LEU A 314 -5.57 -8.09 4.89
N LEU A 315 -6.51 -7.24 4.46
CA LEU A 315 -6.15 -5.93 3.92
C LEU A 315 -7.24 -4.86 4.07
N ALA A 316 -6.81 -3.59 4.02
CA ALA A 316 -7.69 -2.45 3.82
C ALA A 316 -7.06 -1.47 2.82
N LEU A 317 -7.84 -1.10 1.81
CA LEU A 317 -7.45 -0.17 0.75
C LEU A 317 -8.49 0.93 0.61
N SER A 318 -8.05 2.12 0.20
CA SER A 318 -8.98 3.20 -0.16
C SER A 318 -8.52 3.95 -1.41
N ALA A 319 -9.46 4.62 -2.08
CA ALA A 319 -9.19 5.37 -3.30
C ALA A 319 -8.16 6.48 -3.12
N ASP A 320 -8.06 7.08 -1.93
CA ASP A 320 -7.03 8.03 -1.52
C ASP A 320 -5.69 7.36 -1.16
N ALA A 321 -5.50 6.12 -1.64
CA ALA A 321 -4.30 5.31 -1.48
C ALA A 321 -3.83 5.12 -0.04
N LYS A 322 -4.76 4.96 0.89
CA LYS A 322 -4.41 4.39 2.20
C LYS A 322 -4.39 2.87 2.09
N VAL A 323 -3.29 2.30 2.51
CA VAL A 323 -3.01 0.87 2.43
C VAL A 323 -2.70 0.36 3.82
N LYS A 324 -3.36 -0.73 4.21
CA LYS A 324 -3.02 -1.49 5.40
C LYS A 324 -3.04 -2.97 5.03
N LEU A 325 -1.91 -3.64 5.23
CA LEU A 325 -1.82 -5.09 5.21
C LEU A 325 -1.79 -5.59 6.64
N ILE A 326 -2.44 -6.69 6.89
CA ILE A 326 -2.51 -7.31 8.21
C ILE A 326 -1.77 -8.64 8.09
N GLN A 327 -0.93 -8.94 9.06
CA GLN A 327 -0.21 -10.20 9.07
C GLN A 327 -1.20 -11.33 9.33
N PRO A 328 -1.22 -12.36 8.47
CA PRO A 328 -2.11 -13.50 8.63
C PRO A 328 -1.80 -14.34 9.87
#